data_0d3b37e4f2f98ac3a9510269aead8a78
#
_entry.id   0d3b37e4f2f98ac3a9510269aead8a78
#
_cell.length_a   1.000
_cell.length_b   1.000
_cell.length_c   1.000
_cell.angle_alpha   90.00
_cell.angle_beta   90.00
_cell.angle_gamma   90.00
#
_symmetry.space_group_name_H-M   'P 1'
#
loop_
_entity.id
_entity.type
_entity.pdbx_description
1 polymer ?
#
loop_
_entity_poly.entity_id
_entity_poly.type
_entity_poly.pdbx_seq_one_letter_code
_entity_poly.pdbx_strand_id
1 'polypeptide(L)'
;MPKAKKKKNSSFQTTITKSVFLYGRPNKEKLAILQQMQNSYTALINRDIDLLEKNPDIVLQLVKNDKKDPQMRKLEKAIRPEGINSAFCQNAFDAAVVQVSGRLNNIQLDLLSEGMGIFAQSKALFAMSVMGCSKQKMEETMRQIEGTFYEDCAKTLHEMSEKEFSDLQLEFQGRYASKSLEYRVPKLCFVSVPLDLRLMKIEQSTDTKMPYVIIITNPLKTRQRITIPIDTSRHFLHKIQNNKMAGTVLMQVRKGNLRIGWSYDSTRQQPATTNCIGVDTGISDCFHTSDGRAIGSMSPVIDFYHEEVEPAFAELASLRNKKRKIKHFLRKHDLPEDVRRSLIKKMDHLERMIQTAKAPYRKKRCYYARLDHEIKKSVTTYVDSISKDTLTAIEKLDIKEFNKSRKVNGMFSTFARGK
;
A
#
# COMPACT_ATOMS: atom_id res chain seq x y z
N MET A 1 -10.95 -36.41 36.48
CA MET A 1 -12.09 -35.57 36.07
C MET A 1 -11.58 -34.53 35.05
N PRO A 2 -12.06 -34.47 33.82
CA PRO A 2 -11.61 -33.51 32.84
C PRO A 2 -12.23 -32.15 33.17
N LYS A 3 -11.35 -31.12 33.25
CA LYS A 3 -11.75 -29.71 33.46
C LYS A 3 -12.63 -29.26 32.31
N ALA A 4 -13.88 -28.90 32.61
CA ALA A 4 -14.82 -28.31 31.67
C ALA A 4 -14.20 -27.04 31.06
N LYS A 5 -14.02 -27.05 29.74
CA LYS A 5 -13.67 -25.83 28.98
C LYS A 5 -14.82 -24.84 29.13
N LYS A 6 -14.58 -23.72 29.86
CA LYS A 6 -15.51 -22.59 29.90
C LYS A 6 -15.74 -22.15 28.44
N LYS A 7 -16.96 -22.33 27.91
CA LYS A 7 -17.42 -21.67 26.69
C LYS A 7 -17.28 -20.17 26.92
N LYS A 8 -16.32 -19.55 26.24
CA LYS A 8 -16.27 -18.09 26.12
C LYS A 8 -17.53 -17.68 25.37
N ASN A 9 -18.46 -17.03 26.06
CA ASN A 9 -19.53 -16.29 25.41
C ASN A 9 -18.87 -15.29 24.44
N SER A 10 -18.94 -15.56 23.16
CA SER A 10 -18.45 -14.68 22.12
C SER A 10 -19.42 -13.52 21.96
N SER A 11 -19.32 -12.50 22.82
CA SER A 11 -19.70 -11.17 22.40
C SER A 11 -18.78 -10.83 21.21
N PHE A 12 -19.32 -10.60 20.03
CA PHE A 12 -18.58 -10.19 18.86
C PHE A 12 -17.98 -8.81 19.13
N GLN A 13 -16.82 -8.78 19.79
CA GLN A 13 -16.04 -7.57 19.95
C GLN A 13 -15.13 -7.46 18.73
N THR A 14 -15.44 -6.57 17.83
CA THR A 14 -14.59 -6.26 16.68
C THR A 14 -13.55 -5.22 17.11
N THR A 15 -12.29 -5.62 17.19
CA THR A 15 -11.18 -4.68 17.42
C THR A 15 -10.82 -4.01 16.09
N ILE A 16 -10.93 -2.69 16.04
CA ILE A 16 -10.57 -1.90 14.86
C ILE A 16 -9.35 -1.06 15.20
N THR A 17 -8.28 -1.22 14.42
CA THR A 17 -7.09 -0.38 14.53
C THR A 17 -7.31 0.95 13.81
N LYS A 18 -7.18 2.05 14.51
CA LYS A 18 -7.29 3.42 14.00
C LYS A 18 -5.96 4.14 14.18
N SER A 19 -5.72 5.17 13.36
CA SER A 19 -4.52 6.00 13.46
C SER A 19 -4.86 7.45 13.76
N VAL A 20 -4.08 8.05 14.64
CA VAL A 20 -4.09 9.49 14.89
C VAL A 20 -2.80 10.10 14.38
N PHE A 21 -2.89 11.27 13.77
CA PHE A 21 -1.71 11.99 13.28
C PHE A 21 -1.42 13.19 14.17
N LEU A 22 -0.17 13.25 14.63
CA LEU A 22 0.38 14.29 15.47
C LEU A 22 1.42 15.07 14.69
N TYR A 23 1.67 16.30 15.11
CA TYR A 23 2.72 17.14 14.55
C TYR A 23 3.76 17.38 15.63
N GLY A 24 5.02 17.07 15.32
CA GLY A 24 6.14 17.44 16.16
C GLY A 24 6.67 18.83 15.81
N ARG A 25 7.24 19.53 16.78
CA ARG A 25 7.87 20.86 16.59
C ARG A 25 9.38 20.79 16.83
N PRO A 26 10.14 20.11 15.95
CA PRO A 26 11.60 20.12 16.05
C PRO A 26 12.16 21.49 15.63
N ASN A 27 13.30 21.89 16.19
CA ASN A 27 14.09 22.97 15.62
C ASN A 27 14.73 22.55 14.27
N LYS A 28 15.36 23.46 13.56
CA LYS A 28 15.96 23.23 12.24
C LYS A 28 16.99 22.09 12.25
N GLU A 29 17.85 22.04 13.27
CA GLU A 29 18.89 21.01 13.40
C GLU A 29 18.28 19.61 13.60
N LYS A 30 17.33 19.48 14.54
CA LYS A 30 16.62 18.23 14.79
C LYS A 30 15.86 17.78 13.55
N LEU A 31 15.22 18.72 12.84
CA LEU A 31 14.50 18.42 11.60
C LEU A 31 15.44 17.88 10.52
N ALA A 32 16.65 18.45 10.38
CA ALA A 32 17.66 17.97 9.44
C ALA A 32 18.09 16.53 9.75
N ILE A 33 18.31 16.21 11.05
CA ILE A 33 18.65 14.84 11.47
C ILE A 33 17.51 13.87 11.15
N LEU A 34 16.26 14.23 11.41
CA LEU A 34 15.10 13.39 11.12
C LEU A 34 14.93 13.17 9.61
N GLN A 35 15.20 14.20 8.80
CA GLN A 35 15.20 14.07 7.34
C GLN A 35 16.31 13.12 6.86
N GLN A 36 17.50 13.22 7.44
CA GLN A 36 18.59 12.29 7.15
C GLN A 36 18.23 10.85 7.53
N MET A 37 17.61 10.64 8.71
CA MET A 37 17.11 9.32 9.12
C MET A 37 16.12 8.76 8.08
N GLN A 38 15.17 9.55 7.61
CA GLN A 38 14.18 9.11 6.62
C GLN A 38 14.82 8.80 5.27
N ASN A 39 15.76 9.62 4.81
CA ASN A 39 16.50 9.37 3.57
C ASN A 39 17.32 8.09 3.66
N SER A 40 18.04 7.87 4.77
CA SER A 40 18.81 6.66 5.02
C SER A 40 17.92 5.41 5.11
N TYR A 41 16.75 5.52 5.74
CA TYR A 41 15.77 4.44 5.79
C TYR A 41 15.28 4.04 4.39
N THR A 42 14.95 5.03 3.56
CA THR A 42 14.53 4.82 2.17
C THR A 42 15.63 4.18 1.34
N ALA A 43 16.89 4.63 1.53
CA ALA A 43 18.05 4.05 0.85
C ALA A 43 18.30 2.59 1.25
N LEU A 44 18.17 2.27 2.55
CA LEU A 44 18.28 0.90 3.05
C LEU A 44 17.23 -0.02 2.42
N ILE A 45 15.96 0.41 2.38
CA ILE A 45 14.90 -0.39 1.76
C ILE A 45 15.21 -0.65 0.28
N ASN A 46 15.61 0.37 -0.49
CA ASN A 46 15.93 0.20 -1.91
C ASN A 46 17.10 -0.76 -2.12
N ARG A 47 18.15 -0.67 -1.29
CA ARG A 47 19.28 -1.59 -1.31
C ARG A 47 18.84 -3.02 -0.99
N ASP A 48 18.02 -3.18 0.04
CA ASP A 48 17.56 -4.49 0.48
C ASP A 48 16.61 -5.12 -0.56
N ILE A 49 15.79 -4.34 -1.26
CA ILE A 49 15.00 -4.81 -2.42
C ILE A 49 15.92 -5.35 -3.50
N ASP A 50 16.96 -4.60 -3.90
CA ASP A 50 17.91 -5.02 -4.93
C ASP A 50 18.66 -6.34 -4.55
N LEU A 51 18.93 -6.54 -3.26
CA LEU A 51 19.57 -7.76 -2.74
C LEU A 51 18.61 -8.95 -2.70
N LEU A 52 17.35 -8.72 -2.26
CA LEU A 52 16.32 -9.76 -2.19
C LEU A 52 15.94 -10.26 -3.59
N GLU A 53 15.82 -9.36 -4.57
CA GLU A 53 15.50 -9.73 -5.96
C GLU A 53 16.58 -10.57 -6.64
N LYS A 54 17.83 -10.46 -6.21
CA LYS A 54 18.96 -11.21 -6.75
C LYS A 54 19.21 -12.54 -6.06
N ASN A 55 18.46 -12.86 -5.01
CA ASN A 55 18.67 -14.08 -4.23
C ASN A 55 17.55 -15.10 -4.48
N PRO A 56 17.76 -16.09 -5.36
CA PRO A 56 16.75 -17.10 -5.68
C PRO A 56 16.45 -18.05 -4.50
N ASP A 57 17.39 -18.25 -3.58
CA ASP A 57 17.27 -19.26 -2.51
C ASP A 57 16.17 -18.95 -1.48
N ILE A 58 15.70 -17.69 -1.44
CA ILE A 58 14.71 -17.21 -0.50
C ILE A 58 13.35 -16.92 -1.15
N VAL A 59 13.13 -17.32 -2.40
CA VAL A 59 11.89 -17.02 -3.14
C VAL A 59 10.66 -17.54 -2.41
N LEU A 60 10.74 -18.74 -1.82
CA LEU A 60 9.63 -19.31 -1.07
C LEU A 60 9.24 -18.45 0.14
N GLN A 61 10.22 -18.01 0.91
CA GLN A 61 10.04 -17.13 2.08
C GLN A 61 9.48 -15.78 1.66
N LEU A 62 9.95 -15.24 0.52
CA LEU A 62 9.45 -13.98 -0.04
C LEU A 62 7.99 -14.11 -0.47
N VAL A 63 7.61 -15.15 -1.20
CA VAL A 63 6.22 -15.38 -1.64
C VAL A 63 5.28 -15.60 -0.45
N LYS A 64 5.75 -16.27 0.62
CA LYS A 64 5.00 -16.43 1.88
C LYS A 64 4.96 -15.15 2.73
N ASN A 65 5.80 -14.15 2.42
CA ASN A 65 6.04 -12.97 3.26
C ASN A 65 6.48 -13.35 4.69
N ASP A 66 7.27 -14.42 4.82
CA ASP A 66 7.73 -14.93 6.11
C ASP A 66 9.02 -14.22 6.56
N LYS A 67 8.84 -13.07 7.18
CA LYS A 67 9.93 -12.24 7.71
C LYS A 67 10.65 -12.87 8.91
N LYS A 68 10.03 -13.86 9.56
CA LYS A 68 10.56 -14.49 10.77
C LYS A 68 11.35 -15.76 10.48
N ASP A 69 11.31 -16.24 9.25
CA ASP A 69 12.07 -17.41 8.82
C ASP A 69 13.57 -17.26 9.18
N PRO A 70 14.21 -18.33 9.69
CA PRO A 70 15.61 -18.28 10.09
C PRO A 70 16.57 -17.89 8.98
N GLN A 71 16.31 -18.31 7.72
CA GLN A 71 17.14 -17.94 6.56
C GLN A 71 17.02 -16.44 6.27
N MET A 72 15.79 -15.89 6.34
CA MET A 72 15.55 -14.45 6.18
C MET A 72 16.27 -13.65 7.26
N ARG A 73 16.25 -14.11 8.52
CA ARG A 73 16.96 -13.45 9.62
C ARG A 73 18.48 -13.57 9.53
N LYS A 74 18.98 -14.70 9.03
CA LYS A 74 20.40 -14.88 8.73
C LYS A 74 20.86 -13.92 7.64
N LEU A 75 20.10 -13.82 6.55
CA LEU A 75 20.38 -12.88 5.46
C LEU A 75 20.35 -11.42 5.96
N GLU A 76 19.30 -11.01 6.69
CA GLU A 76 19.19 -9.66 7.27
C GLU A 76 20.43 -9.30 8.10
N LYS A 77 20.91 -10.23 8.94
CA LYS A 77 22.12 -10.00 9.74
C LYS A 77 23.38 -9.88 8.88
N ALA A 78 23.50 -10.69 7.82
CA ALA A 78 24.66 -10.71 6.94
C ALA A 78 24.80 -9.42 6.09
N ILE A 79 23.67 -8.84 5.67
CA ILE A 79 23.67 -7.63 4.84
C ILE A 79 23.58 -6.32 5.63
N ARG A 80 23.49 -6.41 6.95
CA ARG A 80 23.34 -5.25 7.84
C ARG A 80 24.56 -4.34 7.76
N PRO A 81 24.42 -3.04 7.48
CA PRO A 81 25.52 -2.10 7.50
C PRO A 81 26.07 -1.92 8.92
N GLU A 82 27.37 -1.80 9.02
CA GLU A 82 28.03 -1.43 10.27
C GLU A 82 27.67 0.00 10.71
N GLY A 83 27.66 0.22 12.02
CA GLY A 83 27.41 1.55 12.59
C GLY A 83 25.95 2.01 12.59
N ILE A 84 25.02 1.26 11.97
CA ILE A 84 23.59 1.57 11.98
C ILE A 84 22.86 0.69 12.99
N ASN A 85 21.89 1.27 13.70
CA ASN A 85 21.10 0.55 14.71
C ASN A 85 20.37 -0.67 14.08
N SER A 86 20.52 -1.82 14.73
CA SER A 86 19.98 -3.09 14.24
C SER A 86 18.47 -3.12 14.11
N ALA A 87 17.73 -2.47 15.01
CA ALA A 87 16.27 -2.40 14.90
C ALA A 87 15.82 -1.57 13.68
N PHE A 88 16.57 -0.53 13.35
CA PHE A 88 16.31 0.30 12.18
C PHE A 88 16.57 -0.46 10.88
N CYS A 89 17.68 -1.22 10.80
CA CYS A 89 17.99 -2.08 9.67
C CYS A 89 16.94 -3.19 9.51
N GLN A 90 16.56 -3.84 10.61
CA GLN A 90 15.52 -4.86 10.60
C GLN A 90 14.19 -4.34 10.07
N ASN A 91 13.76 -3.16 10.52
CA ASN A 91 12.52 -2.54 10.03
C ASN A 91 12.59 -2.21 8.52
N ALA A 92 13.76 -1.79 8.02
CA ALA A 92 13.98 -1.53 6.60
C ALA A 92 13.94 -2.82 5.78
N PHE A 93 14.60 -3.87 6.25
CA PHE A 93 14.56 -5.19 5.62
C PHE A 93 13.15 -5.77 5.58
N ASP A 94 12.40 -5.70 6.69
CA ASP A 94 11.01 -6.15 6.75
C ASP A 94 10.10 -5.39 5.77
N ALA A 95 10.37 -4.10 5.56
CA ALA A 95 9.66 -3.30 4.56
C ALA A 95 10.02 -3.71 3.12
N ALA A 96 11.30 -4.00 2.85
CA ALA A 96 11.76 -4.50 1.56
C ALA A 96 11.13 -5.86 1.22
N VAL A 97 11.07 -6.78 2.19
CA VAL A 97 10.39 -8.09 2.04
C VAL A 97 8.95 -7.92 1.61
N VAL A 98 8.21 -6.98 2.21
CA VAL A 98 6.80 -6.72 1.81
C VAL A 98 6.69 -6.26 0.36
N GLN A 99 7.60 -5.38 -0.11
CA GLN A 99 7.58 -4.89 -1.49
C GLN A 99 7.84 -6.01 -2.49
N VAL A 100 8.89 -6.80 -2.25
CA VAL A 100 9.25 -7.92 -3.13
C VAL A 100 8.19 -9.02 -3.09
N SER A 101 7.65 -9.35 -1.91
CA SER A 101 6.55 -10.29 -1.76
C SER A 101 5.31 -9.86 -2.54
N GLY A 102 4.93 -8.58 -2.46
CA GLY A 102 3.80 -8.03 -3.21
C GLY A 102 3.99 -8.19 -4.72
N ARG A 103 5.19 -7.89 -5.22
CA ARG A 103 5.57 -8.10 -6.63
C ARG A 103 5.43 -9.57 -7.05
N LEU A 104 6.04 -10.48 -6.29
CA LEU A 104 6.01 -11.92 -6.61
C LEU A 104 4.58 -12.48 -6.59
N ASN A 105 3.77 -12.06 -5.63
CA ASN A 105 2.35 -12.46 -5.58
C ASN A 105 1.55 -11.95 -6.79
N ASN A 106 1.80 -10.72 -7.27
CA ASN A 106 1.16 -10.22 -8.49
C ASN A 106 1.57 -11.01 -9.71
N ILE A 107 2.86 -11.32 -9.87
CA ILE A 107 3.36 -12.17 -10.95
C ILE A 107 2.71 -13.56 -10.87
N GLN A 108 2.63 -14.16 -9.68
CA GLN A 108 1.98 -15.46 -9.48
C GLN A 108 0.52 -15.44 -9.95
N LEU A 109 -0.25 -14.41 -9.57
CA LEU A 109 -1.65 -14.27 -9.96
C LEU A 109 -1.83 -14.10 -11.47
N ASP A 110 -0.96 -13.33 -12.13
CA ASP A 110 -1.00 -13.15 -13.58
C ASP A 110 -0.68 -14.47 -14.30
N LEU A 111 0.39 -15.17 -13.89
CA LEU A 111 0.73 -16.47 -14.47
C LEU A 111 -0.36 -17.52 -14.28
N LEU A 112 -1.04 -17.49 -13.13
CA LEU A 112 -2.21 -18.32 -12.88
C LEU A 112 -3.35 -18.01 -13.87
N SER A 113 -3.63 -16.73 -14.13
CA SER A 113 -4.66 -16.30 -15.06
C SER A 113 -4.31 -16.60 -16.52
N GLU A 114 -3.03 -16.71 -16.85
CA GLU A 114 -2.50 -17.05 -18.18
C GLU A 114 -2.41 -18.57 -18.43
N GLY A 115 -2.96 -19.40 -17.56
CA GLY A 115 -3.00 -20.85 -17.72
C GLY A 115 -1.81 -21.63 -17.18
N MET A 116 -0.87 -20.96 -16.48
CA MET A 116 0.28 -21.60 -15.82
C MET A 116 -0.11 -22.23 -14.46
N GLY A 117 -1.34 -22.75 -14.35
CA GLY A 117 -1.91 -23.24 -13.09
C GLY A 117 -1.05 -24.25 -12.38
N ILE A 118 -0.50 -25.22 -13.09
CA ILE A 118 0.33 -26.28 -12.48
C ILE A 118 1.52 -25.75 -11.69
N PHE A 119 2.09 -24.60 -12.07
CA PHE A 119 3.21 -23.99 -11.39
C PHE A 119 2.82 -22.79 -10.51
N ALA A 120 1.68 -22.16 -10.78
CA ALA A 120 1.30 -20.90 -10.12
C ALA A 120 0.19 -21.05 -9.07
N GLN A 121 -0.50 -22.20 -8.99
CA GLN A 121 -1.66 -22.37 -8.10
C GLN A 121 -1.30 -22.43 -6.60
N SER A 122 -0.05 -22.75 -6.23
CA SER A 122 0.41 -22.67 -4.85
C SER A 122 1.70 -21.86 -4.74
N LYS A 123 1.93 -21.28 -3.56
CA LYS A 123 3.16 -20.54 -3.28
C LYS A 123 4.42 -21.42 -3.33
N ALA A 124 4.28 -22.69 -2.93
CA ALA A 124 5.37 -23.64 -2.94
C ALA A 124 5.76 -24.01 -4.39
N LEU A 125 4.78 -24.40 -5.21
CA LEU A 125 5.01 -24.71 -6.62
C LEU A 125 5.58 -23.50 -7.37
N PHE A 126 4.99 -22.34 -7.17
CA PHE A 126 5.50 -21.12 -7.80
C PHE A 126 6.97 -20.84 -7.46
N ALA A 127 7.33 -20.91 -6.17
CA ALA A 127 8.71 -20.69 -5.75
C ALA A 127 9.67 -21.74 -6.34
N MET A 128 9.28 -23.02 -6.33
CA MET A 128 10.10 -24.11 -6.88
C MET A 128 10.26 -23.97 -8.39
N SER A 129 9.24 -23.51 -9.10
CA SER A 129 9.29 -23.27 -10.54
C SER A 129 10.19 -22.09 -10.89
N VAL A 130 10.15 -21.00 -10.10
CA VAL A 130 11.07 -19.86 -10.23
C VAL A 130 12.51 -20.29 -9.99
N MET A 131 12.75 -21.19 -9.02
CA MET A 131 14.08 -21.75 -8.73
C MET A 131 14.55 -22.81 -9.75
N GLY A 132 13.71 -23.20 -10.71
CA GLY A 132 14.06 -24.23 -11.69
C GLY A 132 14.21 -25.64 -11.09
N CYS A 133 13.45 -25.97 -10.05
CA CYS A 133 13.49 -27.28 -9.43
C CYS A 133 13.06 -28.38 -10.39
N SER A 134 13.64 -29.58 -10.24
CA SER A 134 13.27 -30.76 -11.03
C SER A 134 11.84 -31.23 -10.69
N LYS A 135 11.20 -31.93 -11.62
CA LYS A 135 9.90 -32.57 -11.47
C LYS A 135 9.83 -33.44 -10.22
N GLN A 136 10.83 -34.35 -10.06
CA GLN A 136 10.91 -35.22 -8.91
C GLN A 136 10.92 -34.47 -7.56
N LYS A 137 11.75 -33.39 -7.47
CA LYS A 137 11.81 -32.57 -6.26
C LYS A 137 10.50 -31.86 -5.95
N MET A 138 9.79 -31.38 -6.99
CA MET A 138 8.46 -30.77 -6.83
C MET A 138 7.44 -31.80 -6.35
N GLU A 139 7.39 -32.98 -6.96
CA GLU A 139 6.50 -34.07 -6.59
C GLU A 139 6.73 -34.50 -5.13
N GLU A 140 7.98 -34.77 -4.74
CA GLU A 140 8.35 -35.15 -3.37
C GLU A 140 7.92 -34.06 -2.35
N THR A 141 8.12 -32.80 -2.68
CA THR A 141 7.75 -31.68 -1.80
C THR A 141 6.23 -31.59 -1.65
N MET A 142 5.46 -31.78 -2.73
CA MET A 142 4.00 -31.75 -2.67
C MET A 142 3.46 -32.88 -1.82
N ARG A 143 4.02 -34.08 -1.91
CA ARG A 143 3.64 -35.24 -1.07
C ARG A 143 3.90 -35.04 0.43
N GLN A 144 4.88 -34.17 0.77
CA GLN A 144 5.21 -33.85 2.18
C GLN A 144 4.26 -32.84 2.82
N ILE A 145 3.48 -32.11 2.02
CA ILE A 145 2.54 -31.10 2.51
C ILE A 145 1.17 -31.76 2.68
N GLU A 146 0.61 -31.71 3.88
CA GLU A 146 -0.72 -32.27 4.16
C GLU A 146 -1.83 -31.52 3.41
N GLY A 147 -2.75 -32.26 2.81
CA GLY A 147 -3.96 -31.76 2.17
C GLY A 147 -4.20 -32.32 0.76
N THR A 148 -5.46 -32.62 0.47
CA THR A 148 -5.90 -33.19 -0.82
C THR A 148 -5.44 -32.42 -2.03
N PHE A 149 -5.42 -31.11 -1.93
CA PHE A 149 -4.92 -30.23 -3.00
C PHE A 149 -3.46 -30.54 -3.38
N TYR A 150 -2.59 -30.77 -2.40
CA TYR A 150 -1.17 -31.05 -2.65
C TYR A 150 -0.95 -32.47 -3.15
N GLU A 151 -1.79 -33.42 -2.72
CA GLU A 151 -1.83 -34.79 -3.24
C GLU A 151 -2.23 -34.79 -4.72
N ASP A 152 -3.23 -34.02 -5.12
CA ASP A 152 -3.65 -33.85 -6.51
C ASP A 152 -2.54 -33.21 -7.36
N CYS A 153 -1.84 -32.21 -6.84
CA CYS A 153 -0.68 -31.61 -7.51
C CYS A 153 0.44 -32.64 -7.71
N ALA A 154 0.76 -33.43 -6.68
CA ALA A 154 1.78 -34.47 -6.77
C ALA A 154 1.41 -35.54 -7.79
N LYS A 155 0.14 -35.95 -7.85
CA LYS A 155 -0.38 -36.93 -8.83
C LYS A 155 -0.27 -36.36 -10.26
N THR A 156 -0.70 -35.12 -10.50
CA THR A 156 -0.59 -34.47 -11.79
C THR A 156 0.88 -34.37 -12.26
N LEU A 157 1.80 -34.01 -11.37
CA LEU A 157 3.23 -34.01 -11.67
C LEU A 157 3.76 -35.41 -11.98
N HIS A 158 3.29 -36.42 -11.26
CA HIS A 158 3.71 -37.81 -11.47
C HIS A 158 3.29 -38.33 -12.86
N GLU A 159 2.04 -38.07 -13.26
CA GLU A 159 1.45 -38.51 -14.52
C GLU A 159 2.05 -37.82 -15.75
N MET A 160 2.65 -36.64 -15.58
CA MET A 160 3.27 -35.86 -16.66
C MET A 160 4.60 -36.52 -17.11
N SER A 161 4.88 -36.55 -18.40
CA SER A 161 6.17 -36.98 -18.89
C SER A 161 7.28 -35.95 -18.58
N GLU A 162 8.55 -36.39 -18.54
CA GLU A 162 9.69 -35.49 -18.33
C GLU A 162 9.81 -34.42 -19.43
N LYS A 163 9.45 -34.78 -20.65
CA LYS A 163 9.44 -33.82 -21.77
C LYS A 163 8.39 -32.76 -21.60
N GLU A 164 7.13 -33.15 -21.32
CA GLU A 164 6.03 -32.19 -21.08
C GLU A 164 6.35 -31.27 -19.91
N PHE A 165 6.89 -31.81 -18.82
CA PHE A 165 7.31 -30.99 -17.68
C PHE A 165 8.38 -29.98 -18.08
N SER A 166 9.42 -30.41 -18.82
CA SER A 166 10.49 -29.52 -19.26
C SER A 166 10.01 -28.43 -20.17
N ASP A 167 9.13 -28.73 -21.13
CA ASP A 167 8.57 -27.77 -22.08
C ASP A 167 7.69 -26.73 -21.34
N LEU A 168 6.82 -27.18 -20.42
CA LEU A 168 5.99 -26.28 -19.61
C LEU A 168 6.83 -25.43 -18.63
N GLN A 169 7.90 -26.01 -18.05
CA GLN A 169 8.76 -25.26 -17.16
C GLN A 169 9.55 -24.18 -17.90
N LEU A 170 9.98 -24.46 -19.12
CA LEU A 170 10.65 -23.48 -19.98
C LEU A 170 9.69 -22.33 -20.33
N GLU A 171 8.45 -22.65 -20.70
CA GLU A 171 7.39 -21.68 -20.96
C GLU A 171 7.12 -20.81 -19.72
N PHE A 172 6.96 -21.45 -18.54
CA PHE A 172 6.77 -20.74 -17.28
C PHE A 172 7.91 -19.75 -17.01
N GLN A 173 9.17 -20.19 -17.16
CA GLN A 173 10.32 -19.34 -16.91
C GLN A 173 10.38 -18.16 -17.89
N GLY A 174 10.05 -18.37 -19.17
CA GLY A 174 9.96 -17.31 -20.17
C GLY A 174 8.90 -16.27 -19.81
N ARG A 175 7.70 -16.71 -19.42
CA ARG A 175 6.61 -15.83 -18.96
C ARG A 175 6.97 -15.12 -17.64
N TYR A 176 7.56 -15.85 -16.69
CA TYR A 176 8.03 -15.25 -15.42
C TYR A 176 9.07 -14.15 -15.66
N ALA A 177 10.03 -14.37 -16.54
CA ALA A 177 11.02 -13.36 -16.89
C ALA A 177 10.39 -12.11 -17.51
N SER A 178 9.43 -12.28 -18.44
CA SER A 178 8.67 -11.17 -19.02
C SER A 178 7.89 -10.38 -17.96
N LYS A 179 7.13 -11.08 -17.09
CA LYS A 179 6.38 -10.45 -16.00
C LYS A 179 7.30 -9.78 -14.97
N SER A 180 8.46 -10.35 -14.73
CA SER A 180 9.45 -9.75 -13.83
C SER A 180 9.98 -8.41 -14.31
N LEU A 181 10.04 -8.18 -15.62
CA LEU A 181 10.36 -6.88 -16.20
C LEU A 181 9.18 -5.89 -16.12
N GLU A 182 7.96 -6.38 -16.30
CA GLU A 182 6.74 -5.58 -16.21
C GLU A 182 6.45 -5.09 -14.78
N TYR A 183 6.53 -5.99 -13.80
CA TYR A 183 6.27 -5.72 -12.38
C TYR A 183 7.50 -5.26 -11.59
N ARG A 184 8.46 -4.63 -12.23
CA ARG A 184 9.64 -4.13 -11.54
C ARG A 184 9.27 -3.24 -10.36
N VAL A 185 9.81 -3.53 -9.17
CA VAL A 185 9.62 -2.69 -7.98
C VAL A 185 10.18 -1.29 -8.26
N PRO A 186 9.36 -0.23 -8.20
CA PRO A 186 9.84 1.12 -8.42
C PRO A 186 10.79 1.53 -7.30
N LYS A 187 11.86 2.27 -7.62
CA LYS A 187 12.70 2.90 -6.59
C LYS A 187 11.85 3.82 -5.73
N LEU A 188 11.84 3.53 -4.44
CA LEU A 188 11.15 4.34 -3.45
C LEU A 188 11.90 5.67 -3.27
N CYS A 189 11.16 6.78 -3.37
CA CYS A 189 11.73 8.12 -3.18
C CYS A 189 11.48 8.65 -1.77
N PHE A 190 10.49 8.11 -1.07
CA PHE A 190 10.03 8.63 0.20
C PHE A 190 9.23 7.56 0.96
N VAL A 191 9.73 7.16 2.13
CA VAL A 191 9.08 6.16 2.98
C VAL A 191 8.96 6.70 4.41
N SER A 192 7.83 6.45 5.07
CA SER A 192 7.68 6.73 6.50
C SER A 192 8.52 5.75 7.31
N VAL A 193 9.21 6.26 8.32
CA VAL A 193 10.08 5.46 9.19
C VAL A 193 9.26 4.89 10.35
N PRO A 194 9.12 3.55 10.48
CA PRO A 194 8.52 2.96 11.66
C PRO A 194 9.51 3.05 12.84
N LEU A 195 9.05 3.65 13.92
CA LEU A 195 9.78 3.78 15.17
C LEU A 195 9.07 2.91 16.21
N ASP A 196 9.67 1.79 16.58
CA ASP A 196 9.22 0.93 17.67
C ASP A 196 9.84 1.33 19.01
N LEU A 197 9.47 0.63 20.07
CA LEU A 197 9.95 0.91 21.44
C LEU A 197 11.48 0.84 21.60
N ARG A 198 12.20 0.24 20.65
CA ARG A 198 13.69 0.20 20.64
C ARG A 198 14.27 1.51 20.09
N LEU A 199 13.50 2.24 19.30
CA LEU A 199 13.92 3.46 18.60
C LEU A 199 13.26 4.72 19.14
N MET A 200 12.16 4.61 19.89
CA MET A 200 11.46 5.78 20.42
C MET A 200 10.79 5.50 21.76
N LYS A 201 10.56 6.58 22.50
CA LYS A 201 9.78 6.63 23.74
C LYS A 201 8.91 7.88 23.73
N ILE A 202 7.70 7.78 24.25
CA ILE A 202 6.84 8.94 24.48
C ILE A 202 6.72 9.15 25.98
N GLU A 203 6.98 10.38 26.43
CA GLU A 203 6.96 10.78 27.83
C GLU A 203 6.06 11.98 28.04
N GLN A 204 5.54 12.11 29.26
CA GLN A 204 4.89 13.34 29.70
C GLN A 204 5.95 14.41 29.97
N SER A 205 5.64 15.63 29.57
CA SER A 205 6.47 16.81 29.81
C SER A 205 5.90 17.63 30.97
N THR A 206 6.74 18.36 31.65
CA THR A 206 6.32 19.37 32.65
C THR A 206 5.77 20.63 32.00
N ASP A 207 5.95 20.81 30.67
CA ASP A 207 5.40 21.95 29.93
C ASP A 207 3.89 21.76 29.71
N THR A 208 3.11 22.65 30.32
CA THR A 208 1.63 22.64 30.21
C THR A 208 1.12 22.90 28.79
N LYS A 209 1.90 23.60 27.95
CA LYS A 209 1.53 23.87 26.54
C LYS A 209 1.78 22.68 25.64
N MET A 210 2.80 21.84 25.98
CA MET A 210 3.18 20.66 25.24
C MET A 210 3.38 19.49 26.20
N PRO A 211 2.29 18.86 26.67
CA PRO A 211 2.34 17.89 27.76
C PRO A 211 3.02 16.57 27.38
N TYR A 212 3.36 16.37 26.12
CA TYR A 212 4.02 15.15 25.65
C TYR A 212 5.23 15.47 24.78
N VAL A 213 6.26 14.66 24.92
CA VAL A 213 7.46 14.66 24.09
C VAL A 213 7.70 13.27 23.52
N ILE A 214 8.18 13.21 22.28
CA ILE A 214 8.74 11.99 21.72
C ILE A 214 10.26 12.07 21.78
N ILE A 215 10.87 11.03 22.32
CA ILE A 215 12.32 10.85 22.37
C ILE A 215 12.69 9.81 21.35
N ILE A 216 13.40 10.20 20.29
CA ILE A 216 13.82 9.33 19.19
C ILE A 216 15.32 9.05 19.35
N THR A 217 15.71 7.78 19.34
CA THR A 217 17.11 7.38 19.24
C THR A 217 17.56 7.52 17.79
N ASN A 218 18.62 8.30 17.54
CA ASN A 218 19.18 8.41 16.20
C ASN A 218 19.84 7.09 15.80
N PRO A 219 19.32 6.36 14.82
CA PRO A 219 19.85 5.07 14.42
C PRO A 219 21.18 5.16 13.67
N LEU A 220 21.54 6.36 13.18
CA LEU A 220 22.75 6.64 12.41
C LEU A 220 23.91 7.13 13.27
N LYS A 221 23.66 7.42 14.56
CA LYS A 221 24.69 7.92 15.47
C LYS A 221 24.49 7.35 16.88
N THR A 222 25.49 6.62 17.34
CA THR A 222 25.47 5.96 18.65
C THR A 222 25.20 6.97 19.78
N ARG A 223 24.29 6.61 20.68
CA ARG A 223 23.93 7.35 21.90
C ARG A 223 23.27 8.73 21.68
N GLN A 224 22.99 9.14 20.45
CA GLN A 224 22.28 10.40 20.21
C GLN A 224 20.77 10.20 20.36
N ARG A 225 20.14 11.02 21.21
CA ARG A 225 18.68 11.07 21.38
C ARG A 225 18.17 12.45 20.96
N ILE A 226 17.00 12.46 20.34
CA ILE A 226 16.35 13.67 19.84
C ILE A 226 15.01 13.78 20.55
N THR A 227 14.86 14.78 21.41
CA THR A 227 13.62 15.07 22.12
C THR A 227 12.83 16.11 21.34
N ILE A 228 11.56 15.82 21.05
CA ILE A 228 10.70 16.66 20.22
C ILE A 228 9.36 16.83 20.93
N PRO A 229 8.94 18.07 21.20
CA PRO A 229 7.59 18.34 21.69
C PRO A 229 6.55 17.95 20.65
N ILE A 230 5.44 17.37 21.12
CA ILE A 230 4.33 16.93 20.28
C ILE A 230 3.17 17.89 20.46
N ASP A 231 2.63 18.35 19.35
CA ASP A 231 1.38 19.13 19.33
C ASP A 231 0.20 18.20 19.61
N THR A 232 -0.42 18.35 20.77
CA THR A 232 -1.48 17.47 21.25
C THR A 232 -2.84 18.13 21.09
N SER A 233 -3.71 17.52 20.29
CA SER A 233 -5.12 17.89 20.21
C SER A 233 -5.91 17.25 21.37
N ARG A 234 -7.08 17.85 21.72
CA ARG A 234 -8.02 17.23 22.68
C ARG A 234 -8.40 15.81 22.26
N HIS A 235 -8.58 15.60 20.95
CA HIS A 235 -8.87 14.28 20.38
C HIS A 235 -7.75 13.26 20.69
N PHE A 236 -6.50 13.64 20.52
CA PHE A 236 -5.36 12.78 20.85
C PHE A 236 -5.31 12.42 22.34
N LEU A 237 -5.47 13.41 23.21
CA LEU A 237 -5.46 13.17 24.67
C LEU A 237 -6.56 12.20 25.09
N HIS A 238 -7.77 12.38 24.57
CA HIS A 238 -8.88 11.44 24.81
C HIS A 238 -8.56 10.02 24.30
N LYS A 239 -7.88 9.88 23.14
CA LYS A 239 -7.51 8.56 22.59
C LYS A 239 -6.43 7.86 23.42
N ILE A 240 -5.43 8.58 23.89
CA ILE A 240 -4.40 8.01 24.79
C ILE A 240 -5.02 7.48 26.09
N GLN A 241 -5.98 8.21 26.66
CA GLN A 241 -6.58 7.82 27.94
C GLN A 241 -7.49 6.59 27.82
N ASN A 242 -8.17 6.42 26.68
CA ASN A 242 -9.28 5.47 26.53
C ASN A 242 -8.95 4.25 25.66
N ASN A 243 -7.77 4.19 25.03
CA ASN A 243 -7.42 3.11 24.10
C ASN A 243 -6.00 2.61 24.31
N LYS A 244 -5.78 1.34 23.98
CA LYS A 244 -4.45 0.76 23.94
C LYS A 244 -3.71 1.27 22.72
N MET A 245 -2.65 2.04 22.92
CA MET A 245 -1.82 2.56 21.84
C MET A 245 -0.83 1.50 21.35
N ALA A 246 -0.58 1.47 20.05
CA ALA A 246 0.44 0.62 19.46
C ALA A 246 1.84 1.06 19.92
N GLY A 247 2.74 0.10 20.13
CA GLY A 247 4.14 0.35 20.49
C GLY A 247 5.01 0.90 19.35
N THR A 248 4.44 1.10 18.15
CA THR A 248 5.14 1.60 16.96
C THR A 248 4.44 2.84 16.43
N VAL A 249 5.22 3.86 16.08
CA VAL A 249 4.73 5.05 15.38
C VAL A 249 5.39 5.17 14.00
N LEU A 250 4.73 5.84 13.06
CA LEU A 250 5.25 6.16 11.75
C LEU A 250 5.73 7.61 11.73
N MET A 251 7.03 7.82 11.59
CA MET A 251 7.63 9.14 11.44
C MET A 251 7.71 9.52 9.97
N GLN A 252 7.30 10.75 9.67
CA GLN A 252 7.36 11.30 8.33
C GLN A 252 7.77 12.78 8.38
N VAL A 253 8.85 13.13 7.68
CA VAL A 253 9.24 14.53 7.45
C VAL A 253 8.83 14.92 6.05
N ARG A 254 7.91 15.87 5.91
CA ARG A 254 7.41 16.32 4.60
C ARG A 254 7.25 17.84 4.58
N LYS A 255 7.83 18.49 3.57
CA LYS A 255 7.76 19.96 3.40
C LYS A 255 8.14 20.74 4.67
N GLY A 256 9.20 20.31 5.36
CA GLY A 256 9.67 20.95 6.58
C GLY A 256 8.84 20.70 7.84
N ASN A 257 7.85 19.81 7.79
CA ASN A 257 7.03 19.45 8.95
C ASN A 257 7.27 18.00 9.35
N LEU A 258 7.37 17.76 10.65
CA LEU A 258 7.38 16.43 11.23
C LEU A 258 5.94 15.98 11.49
N ARG A 259 5.56 14.84 10.91
CA ARG A 259 4.29 14.16 11.14
C ARG A 259 4.54 12.80 11.77
N ILE A 260 3.76 12.46 12.79
CA ILE A 260 3.84 11.21 13.53
C ILE A 260 2.47 10.53 13.45
N GLY A 261 2.40 9.37 12.79
CA GLY A 261 1.21 8.53 12.77
C GLY A 261 1.28 7.52 13.91
N TRP A 262 0.31 7.54 14.81
CA TRP A 262 0.23 6.61 15.93
C TRP A 262 -1.09 5.85 15.89
N SER A 263 -1.00 4.54 15.89
CA SER A 263 -2.17 3.67 15.84
C SER A 263 -2.62 3.25 17.23
N TYR A 264 -3.91 3.05 17.39
CA TYR A 264 -4.53 2.54 18.60
C TYR A 264 -5.64 1.56 18.25
N ASP A 265 -5.85 0.60 19.16
CA ASP A 265 -6.93 -0.38 19.03
C ASP A 265 -8.17 0.16 19.73
N SER A 266 -9.26 0.25 18.99
CA SER A 266 -10.57 0.64 19.48
C SER A 266 -11.49 -0.57 19.43
N THR A 267 -12.00 -1.00 20.56
CA THR A 267 -12.97 -2.07 20.65
C THR A 267 -14.36 -1.48 20.44
N ARG A 268 -15.05 -1.93 19.42
CA ARG A 268 -16.46 -1.61 19.19
C ARG A 268 -17.29 -2.72 19.81
N GLN A 269 -18.04 -2.40 20.83
CA GLN A 269 -19.11 -3.28 21.29
C GLN A 269 -20.25 -3.19 20.29
N GLN A 270 -20.76 -4.32 19.82
CA GLN A 270 -22.03 -4.31 19.11
C GLN A 270 -23.12 -3.95 20.11
N PRO A 271 -24.00 -2.99 19.78
CA PRO A 271 -25.11 -2.67 20.63
C PRO A 271 -26.02 -3.90 20.76
N ALA A 272 -26.46 -4.20 21.96
CA ALA A 272 -27.48 -5.21 22.22
C ALA A 272 -28.86 -4.58 21.89
N THR A 273 -29.16 -4.50 20.59
CA THR A 273 -30.38 -3.85 20.10
C THR A 273 -31.06 -4.69 19.03
N THR A 274 -32.38 -4.58 18.97
CA THR A 274 -33.22 -5.13 17.90
C THR A 274 -33.41 -4.14 16.74
N ASN A 275 -33.01 -2.88 16.92
CA ASN A 275 -33.12 -1.87 15.86
C ASN A 275 -32.04 -2.12 14.81
N CYS A 276 -32.46 -2.34 13.57
CA CYS A 276 -31.56 -2.58 12.45
C CYS A 276 -31.94 -1.68 11.27
N ILE A 277 -30.94 -1.03 10.67
CA ILE A 277 -31.10 -0.31 9.41
C ILE A 277 -30.31 -1.08 8.35
N GLY A 278 -31.00 -1.53 7.30
CA GLY A 278 -30.37 -2.05 6.10
C GLY A 278 -29.82 -0.89 5.25
N VAL A 279 -28.61 -1.03 4.76
CA VAL A 279 -27.97 -0.07 3.86
C VAL A 279 -27.47 -0.83 2.62
N ASP A 280 -28.10 -0.51 1.50
CA ASP A 280 -27.62 -0.90 0.18
C ASP A 280 -26.64 0.15 -0.34
N THR A 281 -25.51 -0.28 -0.87
CA THR A 281 -24.47 0.60 -1.42
C THR A 281 -24.63 0.66 -2.93
N GLY A 282 -25.01 1.85 -3.42
CA GLY A 282 -25.26 2.08 -4.84
C GLY A 282 -24.13 2.85 -5.55
N ILE A 283 -24.23 2.90 -6.88
CA ILE A 283 -23.32 3.68 -7.73
C ILE A 283 -23.85 5.10 -7.91
N SER A 284 -25.16 5.25 -8.05
CA SER A 284 -25.80 6.56 -8.24
C SER A 284 -25.85 7.33 -6.93
N ASP A 285 -26.23 6.65 -5.86
CA ASP A 285 -26.24 7.15 -4.51
C ASP A 285 -25.35 6.28 -3.64
N CYS A 286 -24.60 6.89 -2.71
CA CYS A 286 -23.70 6.13 -1.84
C CYS A 286 -24.44 5.10 -1.00
N PHE A 287 -25.62 5.47 -0.49
CA PHE A 287 -26.46 4.62 0.33
C PHE A 287 -27.93 4.74 -0.03
N HIS A 288 -28.59 3.59 -0.17
CA HIS A 288 -30.04 3.44 -0.07
C HIS A 288 -30.35 2.71 1.23
N THR A 289 -31.16 3.31 2.06
CA THR A 289 -31.44 2.78 3.40
C THR A 289 -32.81 2.13 3.46
N SER A 290 -33.01 1.16 4.35
CA SER A 290 -34.28 0.45 4.52
C SER A 290 -35.44 1.34 5.00
N ASP A 291 -35.15 2.55 5.46
CA ASP A 291 -36.13 3.59 5.79
C ASP A 291 -36.44 4.53 4.58
N GLY A 292 -36.00 4.15 3.39
CA GLY A 292 -36.35 4.84 2.13
C GLY A 292 -35.54 6.08 1.79
N ARG A 293 -34.39 6.31 2.44
CA ARG A 293 -33.51 7.46 2.15
C ARG A 293 -32.45 7.11 1.13
N ALA A 294 -32.20 8.01 0.17
CA ALA A 294 -31.07 8.01 -0.71
C ALA A 294 -30.07 9.07 -0.24
N ILE A 295 -28.81 8.68 -0.01
CA ILE A 295 -27.79 9.54 0.61
C ILE A 295 -26.54 9.58 -0.23
N GLY A 296 -26.05 10.78 -0.50
CA GLY A 296 -24.79 11.00 -1.19
C GLY A 296 -24.86 10.69 -2.68
N SER A 297 -25.70 11.41 -3.45
CA SER A 297 -25.78 11.23 -4.90
C SER A 297 -24.45 11.49 -5.58
N MET A 298 -23.92 10.46 -6.26
CA MET A 298 -22.64 10.50 -6.98
C MET A 298 -22.80 10.97 -8.41
N SER A 299 -23.99 10.94 -8.99
CA SER A 299 -24.22 11.26 -10.41
C SER A 299 -23.67 12.64 -10.79
N PRO A 300 -23.89 13.74 -10.05
CA PRO A 300 -23.34 15.04 -10.44
C PRO A 300 -21.81 15.10 -10.43
N VAL A 301 -21.15 14.34 -9.54
CA VAL A 301 -19.70 14.27 -9.45
C VAL A 301 -19.12 13.50 -10.63
N ILE A 302 -19.79 12.42 -10.99
CA ILE A 302 -19.42 11.53 -12.07
C ILE A 302 -19.56 12.22 -13.42
N ASP A 303 -20.71 12.85 -13.62
CA ASP A 303 -20.99 13.57 -14.87
C ASP A 303 -20.00 14.73 -15.03
N PHE A 304 -19.80 15.53 -14.00
CA PHE A 304 -18.80 16.59 -14.04
C PHE A 304 -17.36 16.06 -14.30
N TYR A 305 -17.01 14.91 -13.75
CA TYR A 305 -15.71 14.31 -14.04
C TYR A 305 -15.55 13.95 -15.51
N HIS A 306 -16.53 13.27 -16.10
CA HIS A 306 -16.46 12.82 -17.47
C HIS A 306 -16.60 13.96 -18.48
N GLU A 307 -17.44 14.94 -18.19
CA GLU A 307 -17.70 16.06 -19.10
C GLU A 307 -16.62 17.14 -19.04
N GLU A 308 -16.05 17.37 -17.87
CA GLU A 308 -15.21 18.53 -17.64
C GLU A 308 -13.75 18.19 -17.26
N VAL A 309 -13.54 17.22 -16.36
CA VAL A 309 -12.20 16.94 -15.83
C VAL A 309 -11.40 16.02 -16.74
N GLU A 310 -12.01 14.95 -17.22
CA GLU A 310 -11.38 13.95 -18.07
C GLU A 310 -10.91 14.52 -19.42
N PRO A 311 -11.72 15.29 -20.17
CA PRO A 311 -11.27 15.95 -21.40
C PRO A 311 -10.12 16.91 -21.19
N ALA A 312 -10.20 17.74 -20.15
CA ALA A 312 -9.12 18.70 -19.81
C ALA A 312 -7.82 17.98 -19.40
N PHE A 313 -7.93 16.84 -18.75
CA PHE A 313 -6.78 15.99 -18.45
C PHE A 313 -6.19 15.34 -19.71
N ALA A 314 -7.04 14.84 -20.61
CA ALA A 314 -6.63 14.21 -21.85
C ALA A 314 -5.88 15.20 -22.76
N GLU A 315 -6.39 16.43 -22.87
CA GLU A 315 -5.71 17.51 -23.58
C GLU A 315 -4.32 17.78 -23.01
N LEU A 316 -4.23 17.99 -21.68
CA LEU A 316 -2.97 18.26 -21.00
C LEU A 316 -1.99 17.08 -21.13
N ALA A 317 -2.47 15.85 -21.06
CA ALA A 317 -1.67 14.64 -21.25
C ALA A 317 -1.15 14.52 -22.70
N SER A 318 -1.98 14.82 -23.70
CA SER A 318 -1.60 14.85 -25.10
C SER A 318 -0.46 15.85 -25.36
N LEU A 319 -0.59 17.08 -24.87
CA LEU A 319 0.44 18.10 -25.02
C LEU A 319 1.78 17.68 -24.36
N ARG A 320 1.72 17.10 -23.16
CA ARG A 320 2.90 16.59 -22.47
C ARG A 320 3.56 15.44 -23.23
N ASN A 321 2.76 14.54 -23.80
CA ASN A 321 3.27 13.43 -24.59
C ASN A 321 3.96 13.92 -25.88
N LYS A 322 3.37 14.90 -26.58
CA LYS A 322 4.00 15.54 -27.76
C LYS A 322 5.35 16.15 -27.38
N LYS A 323 5.42 16.92 -26.30
CA LYS A 323 6.67 17.48 -25.78
C LYS A 323 7.70 16.41 -25.44
N ARG A 324 7.27 15.33 -24.77
CA ARG A 324 8.16 14.21 -24.41
C ARG A 324 8.75 13.50 -25.62
N LYS A 325 7.94 13.28 -26.67
CA LYS A 325 8.40 12.68 -27.94
C LYS A 325 9.48 13.55 -28.57
N ILE A 326 9.29 14.86 -28.69
CA ILE A 326 10.29 15.79 -29.24
C ILE A 326 11.56 15.77 -28.39
N LYS A 327 11.44 15.84 -27.08
CA LYS A 327 12.60 15.79 -26.16
C LYS A 327 13.39 14.49 -26.28
N HIS A 328 12.70 13.36 -26.44
CA HIS A 328 13.33 12.06 -26.67
C HIS A 328 14.04 12.01 -28.02
N PHE A 329 13.42 12.51 -29.07
CA PHE A 329 13.99 12.58 -30.41
C PHE A 329 15.26 13.42 -30.45
N LEU A 330 15.26 14.61 -29.82
CA LEU A 330 16.43 15.50 -29.69
C LEU A 330 17.62 14.86 -28.95
N ARG A 331 17.35 13.88 -28.05
CA ARG A 331 18.40 13.18 -27.29
C ARG A 331 18.99 11.98 -28.04
N LYS A 332 18.20 11.39 -28.92
CA LYS A 332 18.56 10.12 -29.55
C LYS A 332 19.22 10.27 -30.93
N HIS A 333 19.05 11.43 -31.56
CA HIS A 333 19.52 11.67 -32.93
C HIS A 333 20.47 12.88 -32.92
N ASP A 334 21.57 12.71 -33.65
CA ASP A 334 22.44 13.83 -34.02
C ASP A 334 21.80 14.52 -35.23
N LEU A 335 21.33 15.76 -35.03
CA LEU A 335 20.49 16.47 -35.97
C LEU A 335 21.20 17.74 -36.47
N PRO A 336 21.00 18.13 -37.74
CA PRO A 336 21.42 19.42 -38.24
C PRO A 336 20.91 20.55 -37.36
N GLU A 337 21.72 21.62 -37.21
CA GLU A 337 21.47 22.65 -36.22
C GLU A 337 20.17 23.45 -36.52
N ASP A 338 19.80 23.61 -37.76
CA ASP A 338 18.55 24.24 -38.21
C ASP A 338 17.33 23.42 -37.76
N VAL A 339 17.37 22.09 -37.93
CA VAL A 339 16.33 21.16 -37.50
C VAL A 339 16.21 21.16 -35.97
N ARG A 340 17.38 21.14 -35.28
CA ARG A 340 17.42 21.19 -33.81
C ARG A 340 16.78 22.45 -33.27
N ARG A 341 17.11 23.63 -33.86
CA ARG A 341 16.51 24.93 -33.49
C ARG A 341 15.01 24.95 -33.71
N SER A 342 14.53 24.38 -34.83
CA SER A 342 13.10 24.28 -35.15
C SER A 342 12.36 23.44 -34.11
N LEU A 343 12.91 22.29 -33.73
CA LEU A 343 12.32 21.40 -32.70
C LEU A 343 12.30 22.05 -31.31
N ILE A 344 13.33 22.83 -30.94
CA ILE A 344 13.37 23.58 -29.69
C ILE A 344 12.26 24.63 -29.67
N LYS A 345 12.10 25.43 -30.74
CA LYS A 345 11.00 26.40 -30.87
C LYS A 345 9.62 25.73 -30.72
N LYS A 346 9.44 24.54 -31.32
CA LYS A 346 8.21 23.74 -31.19
C LYS A 346 7.99 23.25 -29.74
N MET A 347 9.04 22.90 -29.05
CA MET A 347 9.00 22.49 -27.66
C MET A 347 8.60 23.65 -26.73
N ASP A 348 9.11 24.84 -26.99
CA ASP A 348 8.77 26.07 -26.23
C ASP A 348 7.32 26.50 -26.49
N HIS A 349 6.83 26.36 -27.73
CA HIS A 349 5.42 26.56 -28.05
C HIS A 349 4.52 25.58 -27.27
N LEU A 350 4.86 24.28 -27.25
CA LEU A 350 4.13 23.27 -26.48
C LEU A 350 4.16 23.56 -24.97
N GLU A 351 5.27 24.07 -24.44
CA GLU A 351 5.34 24.46 -23.03
C GLU A 351 4.36 25.60 -22.71
N ARG A 352 4.26 26.60 -23.56
CA ARG A 352 3.27 27.69 -23.42
C ARG A 352 1.85 27.13 -23.42
N MET A 353 1.50 26.26 -24.37
CA MET A 353 0.19 25.60 -24.42
C MET A 353 -0.09 24.78 -23.15
N ILE A 354 0.91 24.05 -22.64
CA ILE A 354 0.79 23.30 -21.37
C ILE A 354 0.50 24.22 -20.20
N GLN A 355 1.17 25.37 -20.11
CA GLN A 355 0.92 26.32 -19.03
C GLN A 355 -0.49 26.92 -19.12
N THR A 356 -0.95 27.24 -20.34
CA THR A 356 -2.31 27.73 -20.58
C THR A 356 -3.36 26.69 -20.19
N ALA A 357 -3.19 25.42 -20.59
CA ALA A 357 -4.12 24.32 -20.27
C ALA A 357 -4.14 23.92 -18.78
N LYS A 358 -3.06 24.20 -18.03
CA LYS A 358 -2.97 23.85 -16.59
C LYS A 358 -3.97 24.60 -15.72
N ALA A 359 -4.22 25.87 -15.96
CA ALA A 359 -5.06 26.71 -15.11
C ALA A 359 -6.53 26.24 -15.14
N PRO A 360 -7.19 26.06 -16.32
CA PRO A 360 -8.55 25.55 -16.39
C PRO A 360 -8.65 24.11 -15.82
N TYR A 361 -7.69 23.24 -16.13
CA TYR A 361 -7.67 21.88 -15.54
C TYR A 361 -7.62 21.92 -14.01
N ARG A 362 -6.77 22.77 -13.41
CA ARG A 362 -6.70 22.92 -11.94
C ARG A 362 -8.02 23.42 -11.36
N LYS A 363 -8.66 24.39 -11.99
CA LYS A 363 -9.95 24.95 -11.56
C LYS A 363 -11.03 23.86 -11.56
N LYS A 364 -11.16 23.10 -12.65
CA LYS A 364 -12.11 21.98 -12.78
C LYS A 364 -11.84 20.90 -11.74
N ARG A 365 -10.58 20.53 -11.53
CA ARG A 365 -10.20 19.55 -10.52
C ARG A 365 -10.48 20.00 -9.09
N CYS A 366 -10.28 21.28 -8.78
CA CYS A 366 -10.63 21.81 -7.46
C CYS A 366 -12.14 21.79 -7.22
N TYR A 367 -12.94 22.11 -8.24
CA TYR A 367 -14.39 22.03 -8.15
C TYR A 367 -14.86 20.57 -7.96
N TYR A 368 -14.32 19.63 -8.73
CA TYR A 368 -14.58 18.20 -8.55
C TYR A 368 -14.25 17.73 -7.12
N ALA A 369 -13.10 18.13 -6.59
CA ALA A 369 -12.73 17.77 -5.22
C ALA A 369 -13.65 18.37 -4.16
N ARG A 370 -14.23 19.52 -4.42
CA ARG A 370 -15.25 20.15 -3.55
C ARG A 370 -16.56 19.35 -3.59
N LEU A 371 -17.06 18.99 -4.76
CA LEU A 371 -18.28 18.16 -4.90
C LEU A 371 -18.10 16.81 -4.19
N ASP A 372 -16.98 16.13 -4.41
CA ASP A 372 -16.65 14.88 -3.73
C ASP A 372 -16.60 15.04 -2.18
N HIS A 373 -16.06 16.15 -1.72
CA HIS A 373 -16.03 16.46 -0.27
C HIS A 373 -17.45 16.70 0.30
N GLU A 374 -18.31 17.40 -0.42
CA GLU A 374 -19.68 17.65 0.01
C GLU A 374 -20.50 16.36 0.12
N ILE A 375 -20.32 15.43 -0.83
CA ILE A 375 -20.93 14.10 -0.73
C ILE A 375 -20.41 13.32 0.48
N LYS A 376 -19.09 13.26 0.66
CA LYS A 376 -18.49 12.60 1.82
C LYS A 376 -18.99 13.19 3.13
N LYS A 377 -19.19 14.50 3.18
CA LYS A 377 -19.76 15.18 4.35
C LYS A 377 -21.21 14.76 4.60
N SER A 378 -22.05 14.68 3.56
CA SER A 378 -23.45 14.25 3.72
C SER A 378 -23.55 12.80 4.22
N VAL A 379 -22.73 11.91 3.66
CA VAL A 379 -22.60 10.51 4.13
C VAL A 379 -22.16 10.44 5.59
N THR A 380 -21.13 11.21 5.95
CA THR A 380 -20.64 11.25 7.35
C THR A 380 -21.70 11.78 8.29
N THR A 381 -22.40 12.84 7.91
CA THR A 381 -23.47 13.42 8.72
C THR A 381 -24.61 12.41 8.93
N TYR A 382 -24.96 11.64 7.90
CA TYR A 382 -25.95 10.59 8.04
C TYR A 382 -25.48 9.49 8.99
N VAL A 383 -24.26 8.98 8.80
CA VAL A 383 -23.69 7.93 9.67
C VAL A 383 -23.64 8.40 11.13
N ASP A 384 -23.27 9.66 11.35
CA ASP A 384 -23.22 10.26 12.70
C ASP A 384 -24.62 10.44 13.29
N SER A 385 -25.68 10.56 12.46
CA SER A 385 -27.07 10.66 12.90
C SER A 385 -27.68 9.34 13.30
N ILE A 386 -27.09 8.20 12.88
CA ILE A 386 -27.57 6.87 13.28
C ILE A 386 -27.32 6.69 14.78
N SER A 387 -28.36 6.33 15.52
CA SER A 387 -28.22 6.03 16.95
C SER A 387 -27.18 4.98 17.22
N LYS A 388 -26.39 5.15 18.27
CA LYS A 388 -25.36 4.15 18.70
C LYS A 388 -25.96 2.79 19.04
N ASP A 389 -27.26 2.76 19.30
CA ASP A 389 -28.04 1.56 19.64
C ASP A 389 -28.66 0.89 18.40
N THR A 390 -28.34 1.37 17.20
CA THR A 390 -28.86 0.81 15.94
C THR A 390 -27.79 -0.03 15.25
N LEU A 391 -28.12 -1.28 14.90
CA LEU A 391 -27.30 -2.12 14.05
C LEU A 391 -27.45 -1.66 12.59
N THR A 392 -26.32 -1.53 11.89
CA THR A 392 -26.31 -1.22 10.47
C THR A 392 -25.88 -2.47 9.70
N ALA A 393 -26.78 -3.04 8.92
CA ALA A 393 -26.50 -4.12 8.00
C ALA A 393 -26.14 -3.52 6.63
N ILE A 394 -24.91 -3.76 6.18
CA ILE A 394 -24.42 -3.26 4.88
C ILE A 394 -24.24 -4.44 3.95
N GLU A 395 -24.77 -4.34 2.74
CA GLU A 395 -24.53 -5.33 1.69
C GLU A 395 -23.04 -5.42 1.35
N LYS A 396 -22.55 -6.64 1.25
CA LYS A 396 -21.17 -6.88 0.80
C LYS A 396 -21.12 -6.89 -0.73
N LEU A 397 -20.76 -5.77 -1.32
CA LEU A 397 -20.52 -5.70 -2.77
C LEU A 397 -19.26 -6.50 -3.14
N ASP A 398 -19.41 -7.53 -3.97
CA ASP A 398 -18.28 -8.15 -4.66
C ASP A 398 -17.98 -7.39 -5.95
N ILE A 399 -17.03 -6.46 -5.86
CA ILE A 399 -16.65 -5.57 -6.98
C ILE A 399 -16.09 -6.37 -8.18
N LYS A 400 -15.65 -7.62 -7.99
CA LYS A 400 -15.10 -8.46 -9.05
C LYS A 400 -16.16 -8.97 -10.03
N GLU A 401 -17.41 -9.06 -9.61
CA GLU A 401 -18.53 -9.48 -10.48
C GLU A 401 -19.04 -8.38 -11.42
N PHE A 402 -18.63 -7.12 -11.20
CA PHE A 402 -19.04 -5.99 -12.02
C PHE A 402 -18.16 -5.76 -13.24
N ASN A 403 -18.18 -6.70 -14.18
CA ASN A 403 -17.53 -6.51 -15.49
C ASN A 403 -18.39 -5.61 -16.39
N LYS A 404 -18.49 -4.32 -16.05
CA LYS A 404 -19.33 -3.35 -16.73
C LYS A 404 -18.50 -2.31 -17.50
N SER A 405 -19.16 -1.41 -18.20
CA SER A 405 -18.56 -0.42 -19.08
C SER A 405 -17.41 0.37 -18.43
N ARG A 406 -16.48 0.91 -19.24
CA ARG A 406 -15.35 1.74 -18.80
C ARG A 406 -15.77 2.89 -17.88
N LYS A 407 -16.96 3.46 -18.11
CA LYS A 407 -17.57 4.53 -17.30
C LYS A 407 -17.80 4.00 -15.86
N VAL A 408 -18.45 2.86 -15.72
CA VAL A 408 -18.77 2.22 -14.42
C VAL A 408 -17.50 1.79 -13.69
N ASN A 409 -16.51 1.21 -14.38
CA ASN A 409 -15.24 0.83 -13.77
C ASN A 409 -14.44 2.04 -13.29
N GLY A 410 -14.51 3.18 -14.01
CA GLY A 410 -13.94 4.46 -13.58
C GLY A 410 -14.59 4.99 -12.30
N MET A 411 -15.92 4.85 -12.18
CA MET A 411 -16.68 5.21 -10.99
C MET A 411 -16.26 4.40 -9.77
N PHE A 412 -16.18 3.07 -9.90
CA PHE A 412 -15.71 2.19 -8.82
C PHE A 412 -14.28 2.50 -8.40
N SER A 413 -13.37 2.77 -9.34
CA SER A 413 -11.99 3.12 -9.01
C SER A 413 -11.90 4.45 -8.23
N THR A 414 -12.80 5.38 -8.49
CA THR A 414 -12.87 6.67 -7.79
C THR A 414 -13.48 6.51 -6.40
N PHE A 415 -14.53 5.69 -6.27
CA PHE A 415 -15.15 5.36 -4.99
C PHE A 415 -14.24 4.54 -4.08
N ALA A 416 -13.55 3.53 -4.63
CA ALA A 416 -12.63 2.68 -3.86
C ALA A 416 -11.36 3.41 -3.39
N ARG A 417 -10.90 4.45 -4.08
CA ARG A 417 -9.75 5.28 -3.66
C ARG A 417 -10.06 6.23 -2.51
N GLY A 418 -11.31 6.37 -2.12
CA GLY A 418 -11.76 7.25 -1.04
C GLY A 418 -11.81 6.59 0.35
N LYS A 419 -11.44 5.30 0.46
CA LYS A 419 -11.38 4.57 1.74
C LYS A 419 -10.04 4.70 2.41
#